data_23361382fc28d9f32514bafb538929a6
#
_entry.id   23361382fc28d9f32514bafb538929a6
#
_cell.length_a   1.000
_cell.length_b   1.000
_cell.length_c   1.000
_cell.angle_alpha   90.00
_cell.angle_beta   90.00
_cell.angle_gamma   90.00
#
_symmetry.space_group_name_H-M   'P 1'
#
loop_
_entity.id
_entity.type
_entity.pdbx_description
1 polymer ?
#
loop_
_entity_poly.entity_id
_entity_poly.type
_entity_poly.pdbx_seq_one_letter_code
_entity_poly.pdbx_strand_id
1 'polypeptide(L)' 'MPRFYFNFCCDKFEATDVVGEYCRTQDDARFEAMRAARRIVRRRLLEQDFTEMGWIEVEDEAHRPVLKVPLSAVAF' A
#
# COMPACT_ATOMS: atom_id res chain seq x y z
N MET A 1 -18.16 -8.16 4.63
CA MET A 1 -16.76 -7.77 4.78
C MET A 1 -16.57 -6.41 4.15
N PRO A 2 -15.93 -5.48 4.84
CA PRO A 2 -15.70 -4.16 4.25
C PRO A 2 -14.68 -4.22 3.13
N ARG A 3 -14.78 -3.26 2.22
CA ARG A 3 -13.82 -3.10 1.13
C ARG A 3 -12.79 -2.05 1.52
N PHE A 4 -11.53 -2.34 1.24
CA PHE A 4 -10.43 -1.40 1.45
C PHE A 4 -9.73 -1.12 0.12
N TYR A 5 -9.17 0.07 0.01
CA TYR A 5 -8.44 0.50 -1.19
C TYR A 5 -6.99 0.74 -0.82
N PHE A 6 -6.08 0.29 -1.69
CA PHE A 6 -4.65 0.30 -1.42
C PHE A 6 -3.96 1.17 -2.46
N ASN A 7 -3.75 2.42 -2.12
CA ASN A 7 -3.16 3.40 -3.04
C ASN A 7 -1.65 3.47 -2.83
N PHE A 8 -0.89 3.41 -3.93
CA PHE A 8 0.54 3.64 -3.82
C PHE A 8 0.81 5.13 -4.04
N CYS A 9 1.52 5.73 -3.11
CA CYS A 9 1.82 7.16 -3.14
C CYS A 9 3.34 7.37 -3.07
N CYS A 10 3.82 8.35 -3.81
CA CYS A 10 5.21 8.78 -3.72
C CYS A 10 5.28 10.25 -4.09
N ASP A 11 6.49 10.82 -4.09
CA ASP A 11 6.67 12.24 -4.34
C ASP A 11 6.17 12.69 -5.70
N LYS A 12 6.18 11.79 -6.69
CA LYS A 12 5.95 12.16 -8.08
C LYS A 12 4.55 11.81 -8.56
N PHE A 13 3.91 10.83 -7.95
CA PHE A 13 2.59 10.38 -8.41
C PHE A 13 1.87 9.57 -7.36
N GLU A 14 0.60 9.33 -7.62
CA GLU A 14 -0.22 8.44 -6.82
C GLU A 14 -0.90 7.45 -7.76
N ALA A 15 -0.76 6.16 -7.47
CA ALA A 15 -1.46 5.11 -8.20
C ALA A 15 -2.67 4.69 -7.38
N THR A 16 -3.83 5.14 -7.79
CA THR A 16 -5.08 4.94 -7.06
C THR A 16 -5.66 3.56 -7.35
N ASP A 17 -6.01 2.84 -6.30
CA ASP A 17 -6.71 1.56 -6.40
C ASP A 17 -8.21 1.84 -6.55
N VAL A 18 -8.77 1.54 -7.72
CA VAL A 18 -10.20 1.76 -7.98
C VAL A 18 -11.05 0.52 -7.75
N VAL A 19 -10.42 -0.64 -7.60
CA VAL A 19 -11.12 -1.91 -7.43
C VAL A 19 -11.31 -2.25 -5.96
N GLY A 20 -10.25 -2.13 -5.19
CA GLY A 20 -10.27 -2.47 -3.78
C GLY A 20 -10.23 -3.96 -3.53
N GLU A 21 -10.25 -4.32 -2.27
CA GLU A 21 -10.21 -5.70 -1.83
C GLU A 21 -11.02 -5.83 -0.54
N TYR A 22 -11.77 -6.92 -0.42
CA TYR A 22 -12.52 -7.18 0.79
C TYR A 22 -11.61 -7.78 1.85
N CYS A 23 -11.59 -7.17 3.03
CA CYS A 23 -10.82 -7.64 4.17
C CYS A 23 -11.73 -7.69 5.37
N ARG A 24 -11.53 -8.68 6.23
CA ARG A 24 -12.41 -8.87 7.39
C ARG A 24 -12.23 -7.77 8.41
N THR A 25 -11.00 -7.33 8.60
CA THR A 25 -10.67 -6.32 9.61
C THR A 25 -9.64 -5.36 9.03
N GLN A 26 -9.42 -4.26 9.75
CA GLN A 26 -8.37 -3.32 9.41
C GLN A 26 -6.98 -3.95 9.51
N ASP A 27 -6.80 -4.88 10.47
CA ASP A 27 -5.54 -5.61 10.60
C ASP A 27 -5.27 -6.46 9.37
N ASP A 28 -6.29 -7.13 8.84
CA ASP A 28 -6.14 -7.91 7.61
C ASP A 28 -5.77 -6.99 6.45
N ALA A 29 -6.38 -5.81 6.38
CA ALA A 29 -6.04 -4.82 5.36
C ALA A 29 -4.60 -4.37 5.50
N ARG A 30 -4.10 -4.24 6.71
CA ARG A 30 -2.70 -3.88 6.96
C ARG A 30 -1.76 -4.95 6.41
N PHE A 31 -2.07 -6.22 6.63
CA PHE A 31 -1.27 -7.32 6.07
C PHE A 31 -1.25 -7.27 4.55
N GLU A 32 -2.40 -7.01 3.93
CA GLU A 32 -2.46 -6.90 2.47
C GLU A 32 -1.64 -5.71 1.97
N ALA A 33 -1.68 -4.59 2.69
CA ALA A 33 -0.87 -3.42 2.35
C ALA A 33 0.62 -3.74 2.44
N MET A 34 1.03 -4.49 3.45
CA MET A 34 2.42 -4.91 3.60
C MET A 34 2.84 -5.82 2.47
N ARG A 35 1.98 -6.74 2.04
CA ARG A 35 2.26 -7.61 0.91
C ARG A 35 2.43 -6.81 -0.38
N ALA A 36 1.55 -5.83 -0.59
CA ALA A 36 1.65 -4.95 -1.75
C ALA A 36 2.95 -4.15 -1.72
N ALA A 37 3.30 -3.62 -0.55
CA ALA A 37 4.53 -2.87 -0.37
C ALA A 37 5.76 -3.74 -0.65
N ARG A 38 5.76 -4.99 -0.20
CA ARG A 38 6.86 -5.91 -0.46
C ARG A 38 7.04 -6.20 -1.93
N ARG A 39 5.95 -6.34 -2.68
CA ARG A 39 6.03 -6.54 -4.13
C ARG A 39 6.66 -5.35 -4.81
N ILE A 40 6.30 -4.15 -4.40
CA ILE A 40 6.86 -2.93 -4.97
C ILE A 40 8.35 -2.82 -4.66
N VAL A 41 8.72 -3.05 -3.40
CA VAL A 41 10.12 -3.01 -2.99
C VAL A 41 10.95 -4.01 -3.79
N ARG A 42 10.46 -5.24 -3.92
CA ARG A 42 11.17 -6.28 -4.65
C ARG A 42 11.41 -5.88 -6.09
N ARG A 43 10.39 -5.32 -6.75
CA ARG A 43 10.52 -4.89 -8.13
C ARG A 43 11.50 -3.73 -8.25
N ARG A 44 11.43 -2.75 -7.36
CA ARG A 44 12.30 -1.58 -7.42
C ARG A 44 13.74 -1.92 -7.13
N LEU A 45 14.00 -2.89 -6.27
CA LEU A 45 15.34 -3.36 -6.03
C LEU A 45 15.94 -3.98 -7.29
N LEU A 46 15.13 -4.73 -8.05
CA LEU A 46 15.58 -5.30 -9.32
C LEU A 46 15.89 -4.21 -10.35
N GLU A 47 15.17 -3.11 -10.31
CA GLU A 47 15.36 -1.98 -11.21
C GLU A 47 16.38 -0.98 -10.67
N GLN A 48 16.92 -1.25 -9.49
CA GLN A 48 17.87 -0.38 -8.80
C GLN A 48 17.29 1.00 -8.47
N ASP A 49 15.98 1.02 -8.27
CA ASP A 49 15.28 2.23 -7.87
C ASP A 49 15.20 2.34 -6.36
N PHE A 50 14.91 3.55 -5.90
CA PHE A 50 14.84 3.85 -4.48
C PHE A 50 13.42 3.77 -3.99
N THR A 51 13.21 3.14 -2.82
CA THR A 51 11.86 2.87 -2.30
C THR A 51 11.50 3.67 -1.08
N GLU A 52 12.41 4.44 -0.53
CA GLU A 52 12.19 5.07 0.78
C GLU A 52 11.16 6.20 0.76
N MET A 53 10.88 6.77 -0.39
CA MET A 53 9.96 7.91 -0.48
C MET A 53 8.52 7.52 -0.79
N GLY A 54 8.22 6.24 -0.84
CA GLY A 54 6.89 5.78 -1.17
C GLY A 54 6.19 5.10 -0.01
N TRP A 55 4.87 5.02 -0.10
CA TRP A 55 4.06 4.34 0.91
C TRP A 55 2.77 3.83 0.28
N ILE A 56 2.14 2.87 0.96
CA ILE A 56 0.79 2.43 0.64
C ILE A 56 -0.15 3.14 1.59
N GLU A 57 -1.13 3.85 1.05
CA GLU A 57 -2.19 4.44 1.85
C GLU A 57 -3.43 3.57 1.72
N VAL A 58 -3.95 3.11 2.85
CA VAL A 58 -5.15 2.27 2.87
C VAL A 58 -6.33 3.14 3.22
N GLU A 59 -7.37 3.06 2.39
CA GLU A 59 -8.64 3.76 2.61
C GLU A 59 -9.73 2.75 2.91
N ASP A 60 -10.71 3.16 3.72
CA ASP A 60 -11.90 2.35 3.97
C ASP A 60 -12.92 2.49 2.84
N GLU A 61 -14.10 1.88 3.01
CA GLU A 61 -15.16 1.93 1.99
C GLU A 61 -15.61 3.34 1.66
N ALA A 62 -15.51 4.26 2.61
CA ALA A 62 -15.87 5.66 2.41
C ALA A 62 -14.71 6.47 1.86
N HIS A 63 -13.64 5.81 1.46
CA HIS A 63 -12.41 6.45 0.95
C HIS A 63 -11.74 7.36 1.97
N ARG A 64 -11.89 7.04 3.25
CA ARG A 64 -11.16 7.74 4.32
C ARG A 64 -9.85 7.00 4.59
N PRO A 65 -8.72 7.72 4.69
CA PRO A 65 -7.45 7.06 4.99
C PRO A 65 -7.46 6.51 6.41
N VAL A 66 -7.12 5.23 6.54
CA VAL A 66 -7.12 4.55 7.84
C VAL A 66 -5.75 4.02 8.23
N LEU A 67 -4.87 3.77 7.24
CA LEU A 67 -3.53 3.22 7.48
C LEU A 67 -2.56 3.78 6.47
N LYS A 68 -1.29 3.86 6.88
CA LYS A 68 -0.20 4.22 6.00
C LYS A 68 0.95 3.25 6.26
N VAL A 69 1.39 2.56 5.21
CA VAL A 69 2.49 1.59 5.30
C VAL A 69 3.64 2.09 4.43
N PRO A 70 4.68 2.68 5.04
CA PRO A 70 5.84 3.12 4.26
C PRO A 70 6.56 1.91 3.66
N LEU A 71 7.11 2.09 2.45
CA LEU A 71 7.89 1.02 1.83
C LEU A 71 9.10 0.65 2.69
N SER A 72 9.67 1.62 3.39
CA SER A 72 10.81 1.36 4.27
C SER A 72 10.48 0.37 5.39
N ALA A 73 9.21 0.26 5.77
CA ALA A 73 8.79 -0.67 6.83
C ALA A 73 8.89 -2.14 6.40
N VAL A 74 8.96 -2.40 5.08
CA VAL A 74 9.01 -3.77 4.55
C VAL A 74 10.23 -4.01 3.66
N ALA A 75 11.18 -3.09 3.65
CA ALA A 75 12.34 -3.16 2.77
C ALA A 75 13.36 -4.21 3.19
N PHE A 76 13.18 -4.83 4.36
CA PHE A 76 14.11 -5.82 4.89
C PHE A 76 13.42 -7.08 5.34
#